data_83984256b6e17efa9bdc268c8cb15518
#
_entry.id   83984256b6e17efa9bdc268c8cb15518
#
_cell.length_a   1.000
_cell.length_b   1.000
_cell.length_c   1.000
_cell.angle_alpha   90.00
_cell.angle_beta   90.00
_cell.angle_gamma   90.00
#
_symmetry.space_group_name_H-M   'P 1'
#
loop_
_entity.id
_entity.type
_entity.pdbx_description
1 polymer ?
#
loop_
_entity_poly.entity_id
_entity_poly.type
_entity_poly.pdbx_seq_one_letter_code
_entity_poly.pdbx_strand_id
1 'polypeptide(L)'
;MAQQSNSCQYIFSDVQKPDLPLIHGSDVSTVFDGKVLVTAVNRVSFGIEEGKITAIIGESGSGKSTLLKLIYGLLEPSTGEVRYRGWLVPTRKDKLIPGHDAMKLVSQGFDDLNLYAKVWDNVASQLSNTNLELKAKRTQEVLEQLRIDHLAQKRVADLSGGEKQRVAISRALINDPEVLLMDEPFNQVDAAFRDELQQDIQNIVARTGLTVILVSHDPAEVLAMSDYLLVMKAGEIADYGKPKELYSKPNTPYTARLLAKSNILSANKAKVLGIDTGSLISILQEDINIESDDNGSFWIKDIKFRGFYNELIVGNDNLTLHTVQFPKTEIKKNTRIKILVSSYHSFK
;
A
#
# COMPACT_ATOMS: atom_id res chain seq x y z
N MET A 1 35.33 9.52 -45.81
CA MET A 1 33.89 9.77 -45.65
C MET A 1 33.49 9.19 -44.30
N ALA A 2 33.38 10.05 -43.30
CA ALA A 2 33.06 9.68 -41.92
C ALA A 2 31.54 9.70 -41.75
N GLN A 3 30.97 8.58 -41.37
CA GLN A 3 29.57 8.52 -40.93
C GLN A 3 29.48 9.04 -39.47
N GLN A 4 28.85 10.20 -39.33
CA GLN A 4 28.47 10.74 -38.05
C GLN A 4 27.29 9.92 -37.49
N SER A 5 27.50 9.29 -36.34
CA SER A 5 26.46 8.71 -35.53
C SER A 5 25.71 9.85 -34.81
N ASN A 6 24.47 10.13 -35.21
CA ASN A 6 23.58 11.01 -34.54
C ASN A 6 23.08 10.29 -33.24
N SER A 7 23.75 10.54 -32.15
CA SER A 7 23.19 10.30 -30.80
C SER A 7 22.17 11.40 -30.52
N CYS A 8 20.90 11.07 -30.62
CA CYS A 8 19.81 11.93 -30.14
C CYS A 8 19.91 12.05 -28.62
N GLN A 9 20.63 13.04 -28.10
CA GLN A 9 20.56 13.48 -26.74
C GLN A 9 19.21 14.18 -26.57
N TYR A 10 18.28 13.51 -25.92
CA TYR A 10 17.09 14.15 -25.39
C TYR A 10 17.52 15.06 -24.21
N ILE A 11 17.71 16.34 -24.50
CA ILE A 11 17.89 17.38 -23.49
C ILE A 11 16.50 17.62 -22.86
N PHE A 12 16.26 16.99 -21.73
CA PHE A 12 15.09 17.29 -20.89
C PHE A 12 15.36 18.65 -20.22
N SER A 13 14.77 19.71 -20.74
CA SER A 13 14.70 20.98 -20.04
C SER A 13 13.69 20.86 -18.90
N ASP A 14 14.17 20.94 -17.66
CA ASP A 14 13.40 21.01 -16.43
C ASP A 14 12.50 22.27 -16.43
N VAL A 15 11.34 22.17 -17.02
CA VAL A 15 10.25 23.12 -16.78
C VAL A 15 9.31 22.46 -15.79
N GLN A 16 9.57 22.61 -14.51
CA GLN A 16 8.63 22.31 -13.45
C GLN A 16 7.38 23.17 -13.64
N LYS A 17 6.25 22.54 -13.93
CA LYS A 17 4.93 23.17 -13.78
C LYS A 17 4.58 23.09 -12.29
N PRO A 18 4.43 24.23 -11.57
CA PRO A 18 4.41 24.24 -10.09
C PRO A 18 3.17 23.62 -9.42
N ASP A 19 2.18 23.09 -10.16
CA ASP A 19 0.92 22.61 -9.59
C ASP A 19 0.53 21.17 -9.99
N LEU A 20 1.42 20.39 -10.60
CA LEU A 20 1.12 19.01 -10.97
C LEU A 20 1.80 18.01 -10.01
N PRO A 21 1.09 16.94 -9.59
CA PRO A 21 1.72 15.86 -8.83
C PRO A 21 2.87 15.23 -9.62
N LEU A 22 3.84 14.63 -8.91
CA LEU A 22 5.03 14.02 -9.52
C LEU A 22 4.64 12.98 -10.58
N ILE A 23 3.66 12.14 -10.25
CA ILE A 23 3.06 11.20 -11.19
C ILE A 23 1.56 11.43 -11.21
N HIS A 24 0.97 11.48 -12.39
CA HIS A 24 -0.48 11.51 -12.52
C HIS A 24 -0.96 10.61 -13.63
N GLY A 25 -2.11 10.00 -13.39
CA GLY A 25 -2.88 9.25 -14.37
C GLY A 25 -4.16 9.97 -14.71
N SER A 26 -4.50 9.97 -15.99
CA SER A 26 -5.73 10.58 -16.50
C SER A 26 -6.55 9.54 -17.24
N ASP A 27 -7.73 9.21 -16.72
CA ASP A 27 -8.73 8.32 -17.33
C ASP A 27 -8.17 6.95 -17.75
N VAL A 28 -7.26 6.41 -16.92
CA VAL A 28 -6.48 5.21 -17.20
C VAL A 28 -7.36 3.98 -17.10
N SER A 29 -7.40 3.20 -18.18
CA SER A 29 -8.10 1.90 -18.20
C SER A 29 -7.20 0.81 -18.77
N THR A 30 -7.40 -0.43 -18.32
CA THR A 30 -6.73 -1.61 -18.86
C THR A 30 -7.67 -2.77 -18.89
N VAL A 31 -7.80 -3.35 -20.09
CA VAL A 31 -8.61 -4.52 -20.37
C VAL A 31 -7.69 -5.64 -20.84
N PHE A 32 -7.76 -6.79 -20.20
CA PHE A 32 -7.08 -7.99 -20.65
C PHE A 32 -8.03 -8.82 -21.52
N ASP A 33 -7.57 -9.09 -22.75
CA ASP A 33 -8.27 -9.96 -23.68
C ASP A 33 -7.79 -11.40 -23.46
N GLY A 34 -8.70 -12.22 -22.92
CA GLY A 34 -8.48 -13.64 -22.65
C GLY A 34 -9.72 -14.45 -23.03
N LYS A 35 -9.98 -15.59 -22.38
CA LYS A 35 -11.23 -16.33 -22.54
C LYS A 35 -12.47 -15.49 -22.18
N VAL A 36 -12.29 -14.52 -21.30
CA VAL A 36 -13.28 -13.52 -20.88
C VAL A 36 -12.54 -12.18 -20.82
N LEU A 37 -13.16 -11.12 -21.32
CA LEU A 37 -12.67 -9.75 -21.18
C LEU A 37 -12.70 -9.36 -19.70
N VAL A 38 -11.54 -8.99 -19.15
CA VAL A 38 -11.41 -8.55 -17.76
C VAL A 38 -10.91 -7.11 -17.73
N THR A 39 -11.77 -6.20 -17.28
CA THR A 39 -11.37 -4.81 -17.01
C THR A 39 -10.70 -4.76 -15.65
N ALA A 40 -9.37 -4.72 -15.62
CA ALA A 40 -8.60 -4.73 -14.39
C ALA A 40 -8.44 -3.33 -13.77
N VAL A 41 -8.43 -2.28 -14.60
CA VAL A 41 -8.44 -0.87 -14.21
C VAL A 41 -9.45 -0.16 -15.09
N ASN A 42 -10.35 0.63 -14.51
CA ASN A 42 -11.48 1.25 -15.20
C ASN A 42 -11.53 2.76 -14.91
N ARG A 43 -11.13 3.60 -15.88
CA ARG A 43 -11.19 5.06 -15.85
C ARG A 43 -10.63 5.69 -14.57
N VAL A 44 -9.45 5.23 -14.17
CA VAL A 44 -8.81 5.69 -12.94
C VAL A 44 -8.02 6.98 -13.21
N SER A 45 -8.30 8.03 -12.43
CA SER A 45 -7.50 9.26 -12.41
C SER A 45 -6.91 9.46 -11.02
N PHE A 46 -5.61 9.75 -10.94
CA PHE A 46 -4.88 9.83 -9.67
C PHE A 46 -3.70 10.79 -9.75
N GLY A 47 -3.22 11.24 -8.58
CA GLY A 47 -1.99 12.01 -8.41
C GLY A 47 -1.13 11.42 -7.30
N ILE A 48 0.19 11.37 -7.51
CA ILE A 48 1.19 10.93 -6.53
C ILE A 48 2.08 12.11 -6.18
N GLU A 49 2.11 12.44 -4.89
CA GLU A 49 2.90 13.53 -4.32
C GLU A 49 4.39 13.17 -4.25
N GLU A 50 5.27 14.13 -4.57
CA GLU A 50 6.72 13.97 -4.49
C GLU A 50 7.20 13.84 -3.04
N GLY A 51 8.17 12.95 -2.80
CA GLY A 51 8.77 12.75 -1.47
C GLY A 51 7.82 12.16 -0.43
N LYS A 52 6.74 11.49 -0.87
CA LYS A 52 5.71 10.89 -0.02
C LYS A 52 5.57 9.41 -0.26
N ILE A 53 5.02 8.72 0.72
CA ILE A 53 4.64 7.32 0.63
C ILE A 53 3.14 7.24 0.30
N THR A 54 2.80 6.76 -0.90
CA THR A 54 1.42 6.48 -1.29
C THR A 54 1.20 4.97 -1.32
N ALA A 55 0.25 4.48 -0.54
CA ALA A 55 -0.12 3.08 -0.58
C ALA A 55 -1.41 2.85 -1.38
N ILE A 56 -1.40 1.83 -2.24
CA ILE A 56 -2.55 1.35 -2.99
C ILE A 56 -3.10 0.13 -2.24
N ILE A 57 -4.31 0.24 -1.70
CA ILE A 57 -4.95 -0.81 -0.91
C ILE A 57 -6.30 -1.23 -1.51
N GLY A 58 -6.69 -2.47 -1.29
CA GLY A 58 -7.97 -3.04 -1.73
C GLY A 58 -7.96 -4.56 -1.65
N GLU A 59 -9.12 -5.18 -1.87
CA GLU A 59 -9.25 -6.64 -1.90
C GLU A 59 -8.41 -7.28 -3.02
N SER A 60 -8.18 -8.61 -2.91
CA SER A 60 -7.54 -9.37 -3.99
C SER A 60 -8.36 -9.23 -5.28
N GLY A 61 -7.68 -9.02 -6.41
CA GLY A 61 -8.34 -8.82 -7.70
C GLY A 61 -8.92 -7.41 -7.93
N SER A 62 -8.72 -6.45 -7.03
CA SER A 62 -9.22 -5.08 -7.22
C SER A 62 -8.45 -4.23 -8.24
N GLY A 63 -7.35 -4.75 -8.82
CA GLY A 63 -6.57 -4.05 -9.86
C GLY A 63 -5.28 -3.36 -9.37
N LYS A 64 -4.92 -3.46 -8.08
CA LYS A 64 -3.74 -2.78 -7.47
C LYS A 64 -2.43 -3.01 -8.20
N SER A 65 -2.01 -4.26 -8.34
CA SER A 65 -0.75 -4.61 -9.02
C SER A 65 -0.79 -4.24 -10.50
N THR A 66 -1.97 -4.25 -11.12
CA THR A 66 -2.15 -3.77 -12.50
C THR A 66 -1.92 -2.27 -12.57
N LEU A 67 -2.52 -1.49 -11.65
CA LEU A 67 -2.30 -0.04 -11.58
C LEU A 67 -0.83 0.28 -11.31
N LEU A 68 -0.18 -0.43 -10.38
CA LEU A 68 1.25 -0.25 -10.11
C LEU A 68 2.11 -0.48 -11.37
N LYS A 69 1.82 -1.53 -12.13
CA LYS A 69 2.52 -1.85 -13.40
C LYS A 69 2.26 -0.83 -14.50
N LEU A 70 1.06 -0.22 -14.54
CA LEU A 70 0.74 0.90 -15.43
C LEU A 70 1.52 2.15 -15.06
N ILE A 71 1.60 2.47 -13.77
CA ILE A 71 2.39 3.61 -13.26
C ILE A 71 3.87 3.45 -13.62
N TYR A 72 4.40 2.25 -13.51
CA TYR A 72 5.80 1.97 -13.88
C TYR A 72 6.05 1.96 -15.40
N GLY A 73 5.01 1.77 -16.23
CA GLY A 73 5.13 1.58 -17.68
C GLY A 73 5.36 0.13 -18.11
N LEU A 74 5.29 -0.84 -17.19
CA LEU A 74 5.41 -2.27 -17.53
C LEU A 74 4.20 -2.79 -18.32
N LEU A 75 3.02 -2.20 -18.06
CA LEU A 75 1.79 -2.40 -18.83
C LEU A 75 1.43 -1.10 -19.54
N GLU A 76 0.84 -1.24 -20.71
CA GLU A 76 0.30 -0.14 -21.48
C GLU A 76 -1.19 0.03 -21.15
N PRO A 77 -1.68 1.27 -20.90
CA PRO A 77 -3.10 1.49 -20.74
C PRO A 77 -3.85 1.26 -22.06
N SER A 78 -5.04 0.67 -22.00
CA SER A 78 -5.94 0.55 -23.15
C SER A 78 -6.54 1.91 -23.54
N THR A 79 -6.79 2.77 -22.55
CA THR A 79 -7.19 4.17 -22.70
C THR A 79 -6.58 5.02 -21.60
N GLY A 80 -6.51 6.33 -21.81
CA GLY A 80 -5.88 7.25 -20.88
C GLY A 80 -4.36 7.22 -20.95
N GLU A 81 -3.72 7.88 -19.99
CA GLU A 81 -2.27 8.02 -19.97
C GLU A 81 -1.73 8.17 -18.54
N VAL A 82 -0.47 7.79 -18.34
CA VAL A 82 0.28 8.03 -17.12
C VAL A 82 1.47 8.94 -17.45
N ARG A 83 1.65 9.98 -16.63
CA ARG A 83 2.74 10.95 -16.80
C ARG A 83 3.58 11.04 -15.53
N TYR A 84 4.89 11.19 -15.73
CA TYR A 84 5.88 11.50 -14.72
C TYR A 84 6.48 12.89 -15.02
N ARG A 85 6.43 13.82 -14.06
CA ARG A 85 6.84 15.23 -14.25
C ARG A 85 6.23 15.88 -15.51
N GLY A 86 5.00 15.50 -15.86
CA GLY A 86 4.30 15.98 -17.05
C GLY A 86 4.63 15.25 -18.37
N TRP A 87 5.60 14.33 -18.40
CA TRP A 87 5.98 13.54 -19.56
C TRP A 87 5.36 12.15 -19.52
N LEU A 88 5.00 11.61 -20.67
CA LEU A 88 4.47 10.25 -20.75
C LEU A 88 5.49 9.24 -20.21
N VAL A 89 5.02 8.33 -19.37
CA VAL A 89 5.87 7.23 -18.89
C VAL A 89 6.14 6.27 -20.04
N PRO A 90 7.43 5.99 -20.38
CA PRO A 90 7.76 5.07 -21.46
C PRO A 90 7.28 3.66 -21.19
N THR A 91 6.68 3.03 -22.18
CA THR A 91 6.18 1.65 -22.15
C THR A 91 7.08 0.70 -22.94
N ARG A 92 6.68 -0.57 -23.06
CA ARG A 92 7.38 -1.56 -23.89
C ARG A 92 7.41 -1.22 -25.40
N LYS A 93 6.53 -0.36 -25.86
CA LYS A 93 6.56 0.13 -27.25
C LYS A 93 7.67 1.16 -27.49
N ASP A 94 8.04 1.89 -26.43
CA ASP A 94 8.99 3.00 -26.52
C ASP A 94 10.42 2.56 -26.22
N LYS A 95 10.57 1.59 -25.29
CA LYS A 95 11.86 1.10 -24.80
C LYS A 95 11.87 -0.42 -24.64
N LEU A 96 13.03 -1.05 -24.90
CA LEU A 96 13.24 -2.48 -24.59
C LEU A 96 13.06 -2.78 -23.11
N ILE A 97 13.55 -1.90 -22.23
CA ILE A 97 13.30 -1.93 -20.79
C ILE A 97 12.28 -0.82 -20.51
N PRO A 98 11.03 -1.18 -20.18
CA PRO A 98 9.98 -0.19 -19.95
C PRO A 98 10.21 0.61 -18.67
N GLY A 99 9.50 1.73 -18.55
CA GLY A 99 9.58 2.61 -17.41
C GLY A 99 10.54 3.77 -17.56
N HIS A 100 10.45 4.74 -16.70
CA HIS A 100 11.34 5.89 -16.62
C HIS A 100 12.60 5.52 -15.81
N ASP A 101 13.78 6.03 -16.24
CA ASP A 101 15.07 5.67 -15.63
C ASP A 101 15.14 6.07 -14.13
N ALA A 102 14.42 7.13 -13.74
CA ALA A 102 14.26 7.58 -12.36
C ALA A 102 13.34 6.69 -11.50
N MET A 103 12.69 5.68 -12.09
CA MET A 103 11.78 4.78 -11.39
C MET A 103 12.40 3.38 -11.25
N LYS A 104 12.15 2.73 -10.12
CA LYS A 104 12.49 1.31 -9.91
C LYS A 104 11.28 0.57 -9.36
N LEU A 105 11.11 -0.67 -9.83
CA LEU A 105 10.05 -1.58 -9.40
C LEU A 105 10.65 -2.76 -8.66
N VAL A 106 10.15 -3.02 -7.46
CA VAL A 106 10.36 -4.25 -6.71
C VAL A 106 9.09 -5.08 -6.83
N SER A 107 9.16 -6.16 -7.60
CA SER A 107 8.01 -7.04 -7.86
C SER A 107 7.76 -8.01 -6.71
N GLN A 108 6.54 -8.58 -6.69
CA GLN A 108 6.08 -9.57 -5.71
C GLN A 108 6.82 -10.92 -5.89
N GLY A 109 8.02 -11.02 -5.75
CA GLY A 109 8.82 -12.22 -5.95
C GLY A 109 10.28 -11.84 -6.04
N PHE A 110 11.11 -12.84 -6.10
CA PHE A 110 12.55 -12.62 -6.16
C PHE A 110 13.13 -12.97 -7.52
N ASP A 111 12.30 -12.92 -8.59
CA ASP A 111 12.68 -13.30 -9.95
C ASP A 111 13.82 -12.42 -10.51
N ASP A 112 13.92 -11.19 -10.01
CA ASP A 112 14.99 -10.26 -10.36
C ASP A 112 16.33 -10.54 -9.65
N LEU A 113 16.33 -11.41 -8.63
CA LEU A 113 17.54 -11.75 -7.87
C LEU A 113 18.24 -12.99 -8.45
N ASN A 114 19.56 -12.90 -8.58
CA ASN A 114 20.36 -14.08 -8.82
C ASN A 114 20.55 -14.84 -7.50
N LEU A 115 19.77 -15.89 -7.29
CA LEU A 115 19.76 -16.67 -6.05
C LEU A 115 21.10 -17.32 -5.75
N TYR A 116 21.91 -17.64 -6.76
CA TYR A 116 23.21 -18.31 -6.64
C TYR A 116 24.37 -17.34 -6.40
N ALA A 117 24.17 -16.06 -6.67
CA ALA A 117 25.16 -15.02 -6.40
C ALA A 117 25.09 -14.53 -4.95
N LYS A 118 26.16 -13.88 -4.50
CA LYS A 118 26.20 -13.23 -3.19
C LYS A 118 25.27 -12.02 -3.15
N VAL A 119 24.86 -11.62 -1.94
CA VAL A 119 24.12 -10.38 -1.70
C VAL A 119 24.84 -9.19 -2.31
N TRP A 120 26.14 -9.07 -2.04
CA TRP A 120 27.01 -8.05 -2.60
C TRP A 120 26.90 -7.96 -4.13
N ASP A 121 27.06 -9.08 -4.81
CA ASP A 121 27.07 -9.13 -6.27
C ASP A 121 25.71 -8.78 -6.87
N ASN A 122 24.62 -9.20 -6.20
CA ASN A 122 23.26 -8.83 -6.63
C ASN A 122 23.05 -7.32 -6.64
N VAL A 123 23.53 -6.64 -5.61
CA VAL A 123 23.37 -5.19 -5.44
C VAL A 123 24.38 -4.44 -6.31
N ALA A 124 25.66 -4.78 -6.20
CA ALA A 124 26.75 -4.14 -6.93
C ALA A 124 26.62 -4.24 -8.46
N SER A 125 26.00 -5.31 -8.97
CA SER A 125 25.80 -5.51 -10.42
C SER A 125 24.98 -4.40 -11.09
N GLN A 126 24.23 -3.62 -10.36
CA GLN A 126 23.45 -2.50 -10.89
C GLN A 126 24.29 -1.27 -11.22
N LEU A 127 25.52 -1.19 -10.71
CA LEU A 127 26.45 -0.11 -10.97
C LEU A 127 27.49 -0.47 -12.04
N SER A 128 27.92 0.53 -12.81
CA SER A 128 29.00 0.37 -13.79
C SER A 128 30.33 -0.01 -13.10
N ASN A 129 31.20 -0.70 -13.84
CA ASN A 129 32.55 -1.04 -13.40
C ASN A 129 33.58 0.07 -13.71
N THR A 130 33.16 1.25 -14.13
CA THR A 130 34.07 2.37 -14.45
C THR A 130 34.80 2.94 -13.24
N ASN A 131 34.19 2.88 -12.06
CA ASN A 131 34.79 3.30 -10.79
C ASN A 131 34.51 2.27 -9.71
N LEU A 132 35.47 1.39 -9.42
CA LEU A 132 35.32 0.29 -8.48
C LEU A 132 35.24 0.76 -7.02
N GLU A 133 35.94 1.84 -6.66
CA GLU A 133 35.88 2.38 -5.30
C GLU A 133 34.50 2.99 -4.99
N LEU A 134 33.98 3.80 -5.91
CA LEU A 134 32.62 4.35 -5.80
C LEU A 134 31.58 3.25 -5.74
N LYS A 135 31.72 2.23 -6.61
CA LYS A 135 30.85 1.07 -6.64
C LYS A 135 30.85 0.33 -5.29
N ALA A 136 32.03 0.08 -4.73
CA ALA A 136 32.15 -0.59 -3.44
C ALA A 136 31.54 0.25 -2.31
N LYS A 137 31.85 1.55 -2.27
CA LYS A 137 31.31 2.47 -1.28
C LYS A 137 29.78 2.53 -1.31
N ARG A 138 29.20 2.74 -2.50
CA ARG A 138 27.73 2.81 -2.67
C ARG A 138 27.04 1.50 -2.31
N THR A 139 27.64 0.36 -2.68
CA THR A 139 27.10 -0.95 -2.33
C THR A 139 27.07 -1.13 -0.82
N GLN A 140 28.16 -0.77 -0.13
CA GLN A 140 28.23 -0.86 1.33
C GLN A 140 27.20 0.04 2.00
N GLU A 141 27.09 1.32 1.59
CA GLU A 141 26.12 2.29 2.12
C GLU A 141 24.66 1.80 2.01
N VAL A 142 24.26 1.24 0.87
CA VAL A 142 22.89 0.75 0.66
C VAL A 142 22.62 -0.51 1.49
N LEU A 143 23.60 -1.42 1.62
CA LEU A 143 23.45 -2.62 2.48
C LEU A 143 23.31 -2.24 3.95
N GLU A 144 24.08 -1.25 4.44
CA GLU A 144 23.98 -0.73 5.80
C GLU A 144 22.61 -0.04 6.04
N GLN A 145 22.12 0.74 5.08
CA GLN A 145 20.79 1.38 5.17
C GLN A 145 19.66 0.39 5.40
N LEU A 146 19.78 -0.79 4.83
CA LEU A 146 18.80 -1.88 4.99
C LEU A 146 19.28 -2.97 5.95
N ARG A 147 20.32 -2.71 6.75
CA ARG A 147 20.84 -3.59 7.84
C ARG A 147 21.17 -5.01 7.39
N ILE A 148 21.67 -5.17 6.17
CA ILE A 148 22.07 -6.47 5.59
C ILE A 148 23.53 -6.52 5.15
N ASP A 149 24.37 -5.56 5.55
CA ASP A 149 25.80 -5.52 5.29
C ASP A 149 26.53 -6.78 5.82
N HIS A 150 26.11 -7.29 6.97
CA HIS A 150 26.62 -8.54 7.55
C HIS A 150 26.31 -9.79 6.71
N LEU A 151 25.37 -9.71 5.76
CA LEU A 151 25.00 -10.76 4.83
C LEU A 151 25.70 -10.66 3.47
N ALA A 152 26.53 -9.61 3.25
CA ALA A 152 27.11 -9.28 1.96
C ALA A 152 27.78 -10.47 1.23
N GLN A 153 28.40 -11.37 1.98
CA GLN A 153 29.12 -12.55 1.42
C GLN A 153 28.26 -13.83 1.34
N LYS A 154 27.03 -13.83 1.88
CA LYS A 154 26.11 -14.96 1.77
C LYS A 154 25.47 -15.03 0.38
N ARG A 155 25.13 -16.23 -0.09
CA ARG A 155 24.30 -16.40 -1.28
C ARG A 155 22.87 -16.01 -0.97
N VAL A 156 22.18 -15.41 -1.95
CA VAL A 156 20.79 -15.03 -1.78
C VAL A 156 19.87 -16.24 -1.57
N ALA A 157 20.21 -17.41 -2.13
CA ALA A 157 19.46 -18.65 -1.89
C ALA A 157 19.34 -19.01 -0.40
N ASP A 158 20.38 -18.70 0.39
CA ASP A 158 20.50 -19.10 1.81
C ASP A 158 19.81 -18.10 2.76
N LEU A 159 19.17 -17.08 2.24
CA LEU A 159 18.50 -16.02 3.01
C LEU A 159 17.02 -16.34 3.28
N SER A 160 16.52 -15.81 4.39
CA SER A 160 15.08 -15.76 4.68
C SER A 160 14.31 -14.89 3.68
N GLY A 161 12.98 -14.99 3.66
CA GLY A 161 12.14 -14.16 2.79
C GLY A 161 12.33 -12.66 3.04
N GLY A 162 12.37 -12.25 4.31
CA GLY A 162 12.59 -10.85 4.68
C GLY A 162 13.98 -10.32 4.31
N GLU A 163 15.04 -11.14 4.46
CA GLU A 163 16.38 -10.79 4.01
C GLU A 163 16.46 -10.65 2.48
N LYS A 164 15.82 -11.55 1.72
CA LYS A 164 15.69 -11.44 0.26
C LYS A 164 14.97 -10.15 -0.14
N GLN A 165 13.93 -9.78 0.58
CA GLN A 165 13.20 -8.54 0.33
C GLN A 165 14.11 -7.31 0.53
N ARG A 166 14.90 -7.27 1.59
CA ARG A 166 15.89 -6.22 1.83
C ARG A 166 16.95 -6.15 0.71
N VAL A 167 17.39 -7.29 0.18
CA VAL A 167 18.31 -7.35 -0.98
C VAL A 167 17.63 -6.77 -2.23
N ALA A 168 16.38 -7.11 -2.50
CA ALA A 168 15.65 -6.59 -3.66
C ALA A 168 15.47 -5.06 -3.59
N ILE A 169 15.12 -4.53 -2.40
CA ILE A 169 15.03 -3.10 -2.18
C ILE A 169 16.40 -2.42 -2.30
N SER A 170 17.48 -3.00 -1.73
CA SER A 170 18.84 -2.48 -1.87
C SER A 170 19.27 -2.37 -3.34
N ARG A 171 18.96 -3.41 -4.11
CA ARG A 171 19.22 -3.44 -5.56
C ARG A 171 18.46 -2.34 -6.33
N ALA A 172 17.26 -2.03 -5.91
CA ALA A 172 16.47 -0.95 -6.51
C ALA A 172 17.00 0.44 -6.13
N LEU A 173 17.47 0.62 -4.88
CA LEU A 173 17.90 1.91 -4.35
C LEU A 173 19.31 2.33 -4.77
N ILE A 174 20.19 1.41 -5.15
CA ILE A 174 21.63 1.70 -5.37
C ILE A 174 21.90 2.75 -6.47
N ASN A 175 20.97 2.93 -7.41
CA ASN A 175 21.03 3.92 -8.47
C ASN A 175 20.34 5.25 -8.13
N ASP A 176 20.02 5.51 -6.87
CA ASP A 176 19.32 6.72 -6.39
C ASP A 176 18.07 7.05 -7.21
N PRO A 177 17.08 6.15 -7.29
CA PRO A 177 15.85 6.44 -8.01
C PRO A 177 15.08 7.59 -7.33
N GLU A 178 14.31 8.36 -8.11
CA GLU A 178 13.36 9.34 -7.56
C GLU A 178 12.07 8.67 -7.10
N VAL A 179 11.72 7.53 -7.71
CA VAL A 179 10.50 6.78 -7.39
C VAL A 179 10.79 5.29 -7.21
N LEU A 180 10.36 4.75 -6.08
CA LEU A 180 10.38 3.32 -5.80
C LEU A 180 8.96 2.77 -5.77
N LEU A 181 8.66 1.81 -6.64
CA LEU A 181 7.41 1.09 -6.67
C LEU A 181 7.61 -0.30 -6.06
N MET A 182 6.69 -0.74 -5.19
CA MET A 182 6.79 -2.04 -4.52
C MET A 182 5.45 -2.76 -4.55
N ASP A 183 5.44 -4.00 -5.06
CA ASP A 183 4.25 -4.85 -5.09
C ASP A 183 4.28 -5.83 -3.91
N GLU A 184 3.45 -5.60 -2.90
CA GLU A 184 3.31 -6.40 -1.67
C GLU A 184 4.64 -6.68 -0.94
N PRO A 185 5.43 -5.64 -0.60
CA PRO A 185 6.80 -5.79 -0.12
C PRO A 185 6.92 -6.48 1.25
N PHE A 186 5.85 -6.61 2.01
CA PHE A 186 5.88 -7.15 3.38
C PHE A 186 5.37 -8.59 3.49
N ASN A 187 4.81 -9.17 2.41
CA ASN A 187 4.18 -10.50 2.46
C ASN A 187 5.12 -11.64 2.87
N GLN A 188 6.40 -11.53 2.53
CA GLN A 188 7.41 -12.55 2.82
C GLN A 188 8.29 -12.19 4.01
N VAL A 189 7.93 -11.14 4.74
CA VAL A 189 8.65 -10.66 5.92
C VAL A 189 7.92 -11.15 7.17
N ASP A 190 8.63 -11.80 8.07
CA ASP A 190 8.10 -12.22 9.36
C ASP A 190 7.59 -11.01 10.15
N ALA A 191 6.48 -11.18 10.89
CA ALA A 191 5.82 -10.10 11.61
C ALA A 191 6.78 -9.32 12.54
N ALA A 192 7.74 -10.01 13.17
CA ALA A 192 8.72 -9.38 14.05
C ALA A 192 9.68 -8.41 13.34
N PHE A 193 9.92 -8.59 12.04
CA PHE A 193 10.86 -7.77 11.25
C PHE A 193 10.15 -6.80 10.30
N ARG A 194 8.82 -6.88 10.22
CA ARG A 194 8.02 -6.06 9.32
C ARG A 194 8.06 -4.59 9.71
N ASP A 195 7.89 -4.30 11.00
CA ASP A 195 7.92 -2.92 11.53
C ASP A 195 9.30 -2.27 11.32
N GLU A 196 10.38 -3.05 11.44
CA GLU A 196 11.73 -2.55 11.17
C GLU A 196 11.92 -2.17 9.70
N LEU A 197 11.45 -3.01 8.76
CA LEU A 197 11.55 -2.71 7.34
C LEU A 197 10.71 -1.49 6.95
N GLN A 198 9.51 -1.33 7.53
CA GLN A 198 8.68 -0.15 7.34
C GLN A 198 9.40 1.11 7.82
N GLN A 199 10.00 1.06 9.01
CA GLN A 199 10.76 2.19 9.57
C GLN A 199 11.99 2.52 8.72
N ASP A 200 12.71 1.51 8.20
CA ASP A 200 13.87 1.73 7.32
C ASP A 200 13.45 2.46 6.04
N ILE A 201 12.32 2.05 5.41
CA ILE A 201 11.76 2.72 4.23
C ILE A 201 11.35 4.17 4.55
N GLN A 202 10.63 4.41 5.65
CA GLN A 202 10.24 5.76 6.08
C GLN A 202 11.47 6.66 6.32
N ASN A 203 12.52 6.14 6.95
CA ASN A 203 13.76 6.86 7.19
C ASN A 203 14.48 7.22 5.88
N ILE A 204 14.47 6.30 4.89
CA ILE A 204 15.04 6.57 3.56
C ILE A 204 14.26 7.70 2.89
N VAL A 205 12.92 7.63 2.86
CA VAL A 205 12.05 8.68 2.30
C VAL A 205 12.32 10.04 2.96
N ALA A 206 12.30 10.10 4.28
CA ALA A 206 12.51 11.33 5.04
C ALA A 206 13.90 11.98 4.78
N ARG A 207 14.92 11.15 4.53
CA ARG A 207 16.29 11.60 4.35
C ARG A 207 16.65 11.97 2.92
N THR A 208 16.06 11.28 1.95
CA THR A 208 16.43 11.40 0.52
C THR A 208 15.40 12.12 -0.33
N GLY A 209 14.16 12.29 0.16
CA GLY A 209 13.05 12.78 -0.66
C GLY A 209 12.53 11.75 -1.66
N LEU A 210 12.91 10.46 -1.52
CA LEU A 210 12.41 9.36 -2.36
C LEU A 210 10.88 9.32 -2.32
N THR A 211 10.25 9.21 -3.47
CA THR A 211 8.81 8.94 -3.58
C THR A 211 8.58 7.43 -3.57
N VAL A 212 7.68 6.96 -2.75
CA VAL A 212 7.37 5.53 -2.65
C VAL A 212 5.90 5.27 -3.01
N ILE A 213 5.68 4.29 -3.88
CA ILE A 213 4.35 3.76 -4.19
C ILE A 213 4.36 2.29 -3.83
N LEU A 214 3.51 1.87 -2.91
CA LEU A 214 3.44 0.47 -2.54
C LEU A 214 2.02 -0.07 -2.66
N VAL A 215 1.93 -1.35 -3.00
CA VAL A 215 0.68 -2.12 -2.95
C VAL A 215 0.70 -2.97 -1.69
N SER A 216 -0.38 -2.96 -0.93
CA SER A 216 -0.62 -3.89 0.17
C SER A 216 -2.11 -4.26 0.24
N HIS A 217 -2.40 -5.39 0.86
CA HIS A 217 -3.76 -5.80 1.21
C HIS A 217 -3.99 -5.76 2.74
N ASP A 218 -2.96 -5.42 3.52
CA ASP A 218 -3.04 -5.30 4.99
C ASP A 218 -3.27 -3.83 5.40
N PRO A 219 -4.46 -3.51 5.96
CA PRO A 219 -4.74 -2.16 6.45
C PRO A 219 -3.76 -1.67 7.51
N ALA A 220 -3.28 -2.55 8.40
CA ALA A 220 -2.36 -2.16 9.47
C ALA A 220 -1.04 -1.61 8.91
N GLU A 221 -0.50 -2.26 7.86
CA GLU A 221 0.73 -1.81 7.19
C GLU A 221 0.58 -0.40 6.61
N VAL A 222 -0.48 -0.19 5.82
CA VAL A 222 -0.65 1.07 5.10
C VAL A 222 -1.02 2.23 6.02
N LEU A 223 -1.81 1.96 7.08
CA LEU A 223 -2.17 2.97 8.07
C LEU A 223 -0.96 3.45 8.89
N ALA A 224 0.01 2.56 9.15
CA ALA A 224 1.19 2.86 9.94
C ALA A 224 2.26 3.67 9.18
N MET A 225 2.38 3.48 7.85
CA MET A 225 3.55 3.98 7.14
C MET A 225 3.28 4.98 6.02
N SER A 226 2.06 5.08 5.49
CA SER A 226 1.81 5.92 4.32
C SER A 226 1.33 7.33 4.65
N ASP A 227 1.71 8.29 3.80
CA ASP A 227 1.19 9.65 3.83
C ASP A 227 -0.18 9.74 3.17
N TYR A 228 -0.41 8.94 2.10
CA TYR A 228 -1.65 8.88 1.34
C TYR A 228 -2.06 7.43 1.06
N LEU A 229 -3.37 7.20 1.05
CA LEU A 229 -3.98 5.94 0.62
C LEU A 229 -4.79 6.15 -0.65
N LEU A 230 -4.64 5.23 -1.59
CA LEU A 230 -5.47 5.07 -2.76
C LEU A 230 -6.21 3.74 -2.61
N VAL A 231 -7.51 3.81 -2.35
CA VAL A 231 -8.35 2.63 -2.08
C VAL A 231 -8.96 2.15 -3.39
N MET A 232 -8.63 0.94 -3.81
CA MET A 232 -9.15 0.34 -5.04
C MET A 232 -10.25 -0.69 -4.77
N LYS A 233 -11.29 -0.65 -5.57
CA LYS A 233 -12.38 -1.62 -5.60
C LYS A 233 -12.79 -1.93 -7.03
N ALA A 234 -12.75 -3.19 -7.45
CA ALA A 234 -13.22 -3.65 -8.75
C ALA A 234 -12.69 -2.81 -9.95
N GLY A 235 -11.41 -2.46 -9.92
CA GLY A 235 -10.73 -1.69 -10.97
C GLY A 235 -10.89 -0.18 -10.87
N GLU A 236 -11.62 0.35 -9.90
CA GLU A 236 -11.88 1.77 -9.71
C GLU A 236 -11.26 2.31 -8.41
N ILE A 237 -11.01 3.61 -8.33
CA ILE A 237 -10.66 4.28 -7.08
C ILE A 237 -11.95 4.53 -6.29
N ALA A 238 -12.09 3.82 -5.17
CA ALA A 238 -13.20 3.98 -4.25
C ALA A 238 -12.99 5.17 -3.31
N ASP A 239 -11.73 5.48 -2.97
CA ASP A 239 -11.38 6.54 -2.05
C ASP A 239 -9.91 6.97 -2.21
N TYR A 240 -9.58 8.23 -1.86
CA TYR A 240 -8.21 8.76 -1.83
C TYR A 240 -8.09 9.81 -0.74
N GLY A 241 -7.04 9.75 0.06
CA GLY A 241 -6.79 10.72 1.12
C GLY A 241 -5.74 10.27 2.14
N LYS A 242 -5.61 11.03 3.21
CA LYS A 242 -4.70 10.68 4.31
C LYS A 242 -5.24 9.50 5.12
N PRO A 243 -4.37 8.59 5.60
CA PRO A 243 -4.79 7.40 6.34
C PRO A 243 -5.75 7.68 7.49
N LYS A 244 -5.41 8.65 8.35
CA LYS A 244 -6.22 9.02 9.52
C LYS A 244 -7.60 9.57 9.13
N GLU A 245 -7.68 10.34 8.04
CA GLU A 245 -8.93 10.90 7.56
C GLU A 245 -9.84 9.80 7.00
N LEU A 246 -9.28 8.92 6.14
CA LEU A 246 -10.03 7.80 5.56
C LEU A 246 -10.44 6.75 6.59
N TYR A 247 -9.66 6.57 7.66
CA TYR A 247 -10.03 5.70 8.76
C TYR A 247 -11.24 6.23 9.54
N SER A 248 -11.23 7.52 9.90
CA SER A 248 -12.27 8.14 10.73
C SER A 248 -13.49 8.62 9.95
N LYS A 249 -13.28 9.10 8.70
CA LYS A 249 -14.32 9.69 7.84
C LYS A 249 -14.18 9.19 6.40
N PRO A 250 -14.38 7.90 6.16
CA PRO A 250 -14.29 7.32 4.82
C PRO A 250 -15.42 7.86 3.92
N ASN A 251 -15.14 8.08 2.63
CA ASN A 251 -16.17 8.53 1.70
C ASN A 251 -17.11 7.38 1.26
N THR A 252 -16.67 6.13 1.40
CA THR A 252 -17.47 4.96 1.02
C THR A 252 -17.59 3.93 2.15
N PRO A 253 -18.73 3.20 2.22
CA PRO A 253 -18.86 2.07 3.14
C PRO A 253 -17.84 0.96 2.92
N TYR A 254 -17.32 0.84 1.70
CA TYR A 254 -16.26 -0.10 1.36
C TYR A 254 -14.96 0.26 2.08
N THR A 255 -14.53 1.51 1.98
CA THR A 255 -13.34 2.02 2.68
C THR A 255 -13.44 1.83 4.19
N ALA A 256 -14.61 2.15 4.79
CA ALA A 256 -14.87 1.93 6.21
C ALA A 256 -14.67 0.47 6.63
N ARG A 257 -15.18 -0.47 5.84
CA ARG A 257 -15.00 -1.91 6.11
C ARG A 257 -13.57 -2.37 5.92
N LEU A 258 -12.93 -1.93 4.83
CA LEU A 258 -11.59 -2.35 4.49
C LEU A 258 -10.58 -1.88 5.53
N LEU A 259 -10.59 -0.59 5.90
CA LEU A 259 -9.58 -0.01 6.78
C LEU A 259 -9.83 -0.30 8.26
N ALA A 260 -11.07 -0.21 8.71
CA ALA A 260 -11.42 -0.25 10.13
C ALA A 260 -12.34 -1.41 10.54
N LYS A 261 -12.72 -2.30 9.61
CA LYS A 261 -13.73 -3.34 9.86
C LYS A 261 -15.00 -2.77 10.50
N SER A 262 -15.37 -1.54 10.13
CA SER A 262 -16.48 -0.79 10.73
C SER A 262 -17.82 -1.52 10.60
N ASN A 263 -18.69 -1.30 11.56
CA ASN A 263 -20.08 -1.74 11.51
C ASN A 263 -20.88 -0.80 10.59
N ILE A 264 -21.36 -1.31 9.46
CA ILE A 264 -22.17 -0.53 8.51
C ILE A 264 -23.65 -0.82 8.75
N LEU A 265 -24.41 0.21 9.12
CA LEU A 265 -25.81 0.10 9.49
C LEU A 265 -26.69 0.95 8.58
N SER A 266 -27.81 0.37 8.15
CA SER A 266 -28.90 1.15 7.55
C SER A 266 -29.62 2.00 8.61
N ALA A 267 -30.35 3.01 8.20
CA ALA A 267 -31.14 3.88 9.07
C ALA A 267 -32.04 3.08 10.03
N ASN A 268 -32.70 2.01 9.54
CA ASN A 268 -33.56 1.17 10.38
C ASN A 268 -32.78 0.41 11.45
N LYS A 269 -31.57 -0.06 11.15
CA LYS A 269 -30.70 -0.73 12.14
C LYS A 269 -30.10 0.25 13.13
N ALA A 270 -29.79 1.47 12.70
CA ALA A 270 -29.29 2.54 13.57
C ALA A 270 -30.32 2.95 14.65
N LYS A 271 -31.61 2.94 14.31
CA LYS A 271 -32.71 3.21 15.27
C LYS A 271 -32.76 2.23 16.43
N VAL A 272 -32.30 0.98 16.24
CA VAL A 272 -32.22 -0.02 17.33
C VAL A 272 -31.22 0.43 18.40
N LEU A 273 -30.24 1.24 18.03
CA LEU A 273 -29.23 1.84 18.92
C LEU A 273 -29.63 3.24 19.42
N GLY A 274 -30.85 3.71 19.11
CA GLY A 274 -31.32 5.05 19.44
C GLY A 274 -30.73 6.15 18.55
N ILE A 275 -30.09 5.79 17.40
CA ILE A 275 -29.53 6.73 16.46
C ILE A 275 -30.58 7.02 15.38
N ASP A 276 -31.10 8.25 15.36
CA ASP A 276 -32.02 8.70 14.32
C ASP A 276 -31.25 9.35 13.18
N THR A 277 -31.21 8.65 12.05
CA THR A 277 -30.50 9.05 10.83
C THR A 277 -31.31 8.65 9.60
N GLY A 278 -31.25 9.49 8.56
CA GLY A 278 -31.83 9.15 7.25
C GLY A 278 -30.89 8.38 6.32
N SER A 279 -29.63 8.18 6.73
CA SER A 279 -28.54 7.68 5.89
C SER A 279 -27.95 6.37 6.39
N LEU A 280 -27.15 5.73 5.54
CA LEU A 280 -26.24 4.67 5.94
C LEU A 280 -25.17 5.25 6.88
N ILE A 281 -24.84 4.54 7.95
CA ILE A 281 -23.79 4.97 8.90
C ILE A 281 -22.72 3.91 9.06
N SER A 282 -21.53 4.35 9.42
CA SER A 282 -20.44 3.49 9.88
C SER A 282 -20.11 3.81 11.35
N ILE A 283 -19.92 2.78 12.15
CA ILE A 283 -19.49 2.86 13.55
C ILE A 283 -18.21 2.07 13.68
N LEU A 284 -17.14 2.72 14.15
CA LEU A 284 -15.88 2.04 14.43
C LEU A 284 -16.06 1.04 15.58
N GLN A 285 -15.25 -0.01 15.62
CA GLN A 285 -15.37 -1.03 16.67
C GLN A 285 -15.05 -0.46 18.06
N GLU A 286 -14.08 0.46 18.13
CA GLU A 286 -13.66 1.18 19.33
C GLU A 286 -14.67 2.24 19.81
N ASP A 287 -15.59 2.67 18.96
CA ASP A 287 -16.66 3.62 19.30
C ASP A 287 -17.90 2.94 19.91
N ILE A 288 -17.89 1.62 20.03
CA ILE A 288 -18.94 0.83 20.66
C ILE A 288 -18.49 0.44 22.06
N ASN A 289 -19.07 1.08 23.08
CA ASN A 289 -18.87 0.75 24.47
C ASN A 289 -19.99 -0.18 24.96
N ILE A 290 -19.65 -1.11 25.83
CA ILE A 290 -20.61 -2.03 26.46
C ILE A 290 -20.57 -1.90 27.98
N GLU A 291 -21.74 -1.97 28.60
CA GLU A 291 -21.90 -2.01 30.03
C GLU A 291 -22.76 -3.24 30.42
N SER A 292 -22.40 -3.96 31.45
CA SER A 292 -23.22 -5.06 31.96
C SER A 292 -24.53 -4.50 32.47
N ASP A 293 -25.64 -5.05 32.00
CA ASP A 293 -27.00 -4.62 32.40
C ASP A 293 -27.92 -5.83 32.32
N ASP A 294 -28.39 -6.31 33.48
CA ASP A 294 -29.27 -7.49 33.56
C ASP A 294 -30.61 -7.30 32.81
N ASN A 295 -31.02 -6.05 32.62
CA ASN A 295 -32.20 -5.67 31.82
C ASN A 295 -31.85 -5.26 30.38
N GLY A 296 -30.58 -5.37 30.01
CA GLY A 296 -30.09 -4.99 28.68
C GLY A 296 -30.79 -5.75 27.55
N SER A 297 -31.04 -5.07 26.47
CA SER A 297 -31.68 -5.62 25.26
C SER A 297 -30.72 -6.32 24.31
N PHE A 298 -29.41 -6.31 24.60
CA PHE A 298 -28.36 -6.96 23.85
C PHE A 298 -27.61 -7.97 24.70
N TRP A 299 -26.86 -8.87 24.05
CA TRP A 299 -25.99 -9.82 24.76
C TRP A 299 -24.70 -10.06 24.00
N ILE A 300 -23.69 -10.56 24.69
CA ILE A 300 -22.40 -10.97 24.13
C ILE A 300 -22.59 -12.33 23.47
N LYS A 301 -22.51 -12.36 22.14
CA LYS A 301 -22.68 -13.57 21.32
C LYS A 301 -21.40 -14.40 21.25
N ASP A 302 -20.24 -13.72 21.11
CA ASP A 302 -18.95 -14.36 21.02
C ASP A 302 -17.81 -13.47 21.50
N ILE A 303 -16.70 -14.10 21.93
CA ILE A 303 -15.51 -13.44 22.47
C ILE A 303 -14.29 -14.10 21.85
N LYS A 304 -13.42 -13.28 21.21
CA LYS A 304 -12.15 -13.72 20.66
C LYS A 304 -11.03 -12.96 21.33
N PHE A 305 -10.17 -13.66 22.06
CA PHE A 305 -8.98 -13.08 22.68
C PHE A 305 -7.94 -12.77 21.59
N ARG A 306 -7.42 -11.53 21.59
CA ARG A 306 -6.44 -11.00 20.64
C ARG A 306 -5.18 -10.46 21.33
N GLY A 307 -4.86 -10.98 22.52
CA GLY A 307 -3.73 -10.53 23.32
C GLY A 307 -4.10 -9.33 24.19
N PHE A 308 -3.80 -8.11 23.76
CA PHE A 308 -4.07 -6.90 24.56
C PHE A 308 -5.54 -6.43 24.51
N TYR A 309 -6.37 -6.98 23.65
CA TYR A 309 -7.80 -6.69 23.54
C TYR A 309 -8.61 -7.95 23.27
N ASN A 310 -9.90 -7.86 23.54
CA ASN A 310 -10.90 -8.83 23.11
C ASN A 310 -11.73 -8.26 21.95
N GLU A 311 -11.89 -9.02 20.88
CA GLU A 311 -12.84 -8.77 19.82
C GLU A 311 -14.15 -9.44 20.19
N LEU A 312 -15.22 -8.65 20.34
CA LEU A 312 -16.53 -9.13 20.76
C LEU A 312 -17.53 -9.06 19.61
N ILE A 313 -18.37 -10.07 19.53
CA ILE A 313 -19.59 -10.03 18.72
C ILE A 313 -20.74 -9.82 19.70
N VAL A 314 -21.42 -8.69 19.59
CA VAL A 314 -22.53 -8.31 20.46
C VAL A 314 -23.78 -8.06 19.64
N GLY A 315 -24.96 -8.20 20.23
CA GLY A 315 -26.19 -7.91 19.50
C GLY A 315 -27.42 -8.55 20.10
N ASN A 316 -28.52 -8.46 19.37
CA ASN A 316 -29.79 -9.14 19.62
C ASN A 316 -30.26 -9.88 18.34
N ASP A 317 -31.54 -10.26 18.25
CA ASP A 317 -32.08 -10.96 17.09
C ASP A 317 -32.08 -10.10 15.82
N ASN A 318 -32.16 -8.78 15.95
CA ASN A 318 -32.29 -7.84 14.84
C ASN A 318 -30.97 -7.18 14.44
N LEU A 319 -29.94 -7.18 15.32
CA LEU A 319 -28.70 -6.46 15.10
C LEU A 319 -27.52 -7.25 15.64
N THR A 320 -26.45 -7.30 14.87
CA THR A 320 -25.14 -7.83 15.27
C THR A 320 -24.08 -6.78 15.00
N LEU A 321 -23.22 -6.55 16.00
CA LEU A 321 -22.13 -5.58 15.95
C LEU A 321 -20.82 -6.23 16.38
N HIS A 322 -19.74 -5.70 15.87
CA HIS A 322 -18.37 -6.03 16.27
C HIS A 322 -17.81 -4.87 17.08
N THR A 323 -17.24 -5.16 18.25
CA THR A 323 -16.56 -4.16 19.09
C THR A 323 -15.27 -4.72 19.65
N VAL A 324 -14.39 -3.85 20.09
CA VAL A 324 -13.15 -4.19 20.78
C VAL A 324 -13.20 -3.68 22.20
N GLN A 325 -12.74 -4.50 23.15
CA GLN A 325 -12.69 -4.15 24.55
C GLN A 325 -11.33 -4.49 25.15
N PHE A 326 -10.74 -3.56 25.88
CA PHE A 326 -9.55 -3.86 26.66
C PHE A 326 -9.93 -4.68 27.90
N PRO A 327 -9.24 -5.79 28.20
CA PRO A 327 -9.60 -6.69 29.30
C PRO A 327 -9.32 -6.03 30.63
N LYS A 328 -10.29 -5.28 31.17
CA LYS A 328 -10.27 -4.75 32.57
C LYS A 328 -11.11 -5.59 33.50
N THR A 329 -12.05 -6.37 32.99
CA THR A 329 -13.02 -7.21 33.74
C THR A 329 -13.22 -8.52 32.97
N GLU A 330 -13.53 -9.59 33.72
CA GLU A 330 -13.88 -10.86 33.11
C GLU A 330 -15.23 -10.74 32.38
N ILE A 331 -15.18 -10.74 31.06
CA ILE A 331 -16.36 -10.68 30.20
C ILE A 331 -16.76 -12.11 29.84
N LYS A 332 -18.06 -12.45 30.04
CA LYS A 332 -18.59 -13.79 29.76
C LYS A 332 -19.56 -13.77 28.58
N LYS A 333 -19.56 -14.86 27.80
CA LYS A 333 -20.56 -15.09 26.75
C LYS A 333 -21.96 -15.17 27.39
N ASN A 334 -22.98 -14.70 26.65
CA ASN A 334 -24.37 -14.60 27.06
C ASN A 334 -24.66 -13.58 28.19
N THR A 335 -23.66 -12.76 28.58
CA THR A 335 -23.92 -11.63 29.49
C THR A 335 -24.83 -10.62 28.79
N ARG A 336 -25.91 -10.18 29.49
CA ARG A 336 -26.73 -9.07 28.99
C ARG A 336 -26.01 -7.74 29.16
N ILE A 337 -26.16 -6.89 28.13
CA ILE A 337 -25.44 -5.64 28.07
C ILE A 337 -26.31 -4.52 27.52
N LYS A 338 -25.95 -3.30 27.87
CA LYS A 338 -26.31 -2.06 27.17
C LYS A 338 -25.20 -1.66 26.25
N ILE A 339 -25.54 -1.20 25.05
CA ILE A 339 -24.61 -0.69 24.05
C ILE A 339 -24.70 0.83 24.06
N LEU A 340 -23.54 1.49 24.11
CA LEU A 340 -23.38 2.93 24.01
C LEU A 340 -22.47 3.22 22.82
N VAL A 341 -22.94 4.04 21.88
CA VAL A 341 -22.18 4.48 20.71
C VAL A 341 -21.64 5.89 20.97
N SER A 342 -20.30 6.05 20.99
CA SER A 342 -19.66 7.33 21.25
C SER A 342 -19.61 8.23 20.01
N SER A 343 -19.38 7.65 18.84
CA SER A 343 -19.41 8.37 17.58
C SER A 343 -19.81 7.49 16.39
N TYR A 344 -20.23 8.12 15.30
CA TYR A 344 -20.53 7.45 14.06
C TYR A 344 -20.29 8.39 12.87
N HIS A 345 -20.05 7.85 11.71
CA HIS A 345 -19.93 8.60 10.45
C HIS A 345 -21.13 8.28 9.53
N SER A 346 -21.76 9.32 8.97
CA SER A 346 -22.88 9.18 8.03
C SER A 346 -22.43 9.35 6.59
N PHE A 347 -22.79 8.38 5.75
CA PHE A 347 -22.56 8.49 4.31
C PHE A 347 -23.65 9.36 3.66
N LYS A 348 -23.23 10.23 2.76
CA LYS A 348 -24.12 11.08 1.97
C LYS A 348 -24.84 10.32 0.87
#